data_8293d5ad4c108f9d3867a75a4784bf3f
#
_entry.id   8293d5ad4c108f9d3867a75a4784bf3f
#
_cell.length_a   1.000
_cell.length_b   1.000
_cell.length_c   1.000
_cell.angle_alpha   90.00
_cell.angle_beta   90.00
_cell.angle_gamma   90.00
#
_symmetry.space_group_name_H-M   'P 1'
#
loop_
_entity.id
_entity.type
_entity.pdbx_description
1 polymer ?
#
loop_
_entity_poly.entity_id
_entity_poly.type
_entity_poly.pdbx_seq_one_letter_code
_entity_poly.pdbx_strand_id
1 'polypeptide(L)'
;MNRNRVWLAMAGVLAAFTAHAENIKIGVVQGLSGPPAIVDFGESYLQGIQFALKEYNASSPKHKIELIVYNDEANPQRAVSLVQRLISNDKVSAIVGTVNSGNVAAFAPMVQQAKIPLMAGPAIATDITAKFIDQSPSYIFRCSMVEKYQVDAMLDWGVKKFKKIGLMHGTGGYGMFAAGEIRKGMKARGVELVAVESAAPNVTDMTPQVLNLKNAGAELVLMFHDSLELFYRAMPKANYKPVIAGNWGLSSQMVFNIVGQEGIEGTVMGQALDLNDPKAAAFNARMSKEFGDKYRWPVVAALGYDGMRILLQAADQAGADPTKLRKAIEDTSGFKAVSGTPAKPFSPKDHECLDQENVFLGVWRNGRVVKLQ
;
A
#
# COMPACT_ATOMS: atom_id res chain seq x y z
N MET A 1 -60.51 -62.18 12.66
CA MET A 1 -60.08 -61.17 11.66
C MET A 1 -59.21 -60.12 12.36
N ASN A 2 -57.90 -60.34 12.35
CA ASN A 2 -56.93 -59.44 12.99
C ASN A 2 -56.07 -58.76 11.91
N ARG A 3 -56.17 -57.40 11.80
CA ARG A 3 -55.40 -56.63 10.88
C ARG A 3 -54.19 -56.03 11.65
N ASN A 4 -53.01 -56.58 11.44
CA ASN A 4 -51.75 -56.05 11.92
C ASN A 4 -51.41 -54.79 11.13
N ARG A 5 -51.27 -53.66 11.81
CA ARG A 5 -50.69 -52.40 11.29
C ARG A 5 -49.20 -52.41 11.62
N VAL A 6 -48.39 -52.56 10.59
CA VAL A 6 -46.93 -52.35 10.66
C VAL A 6 -46.66 -50.83 10.54
N TRP A 7 -46.06 -50.22 11.55
CA TRP A 7 -45.53 -48.84 11.52
C TRP A 7 -44.04 -48.93 11.07
N LEU A 8 -43.75 -48.44 9.84
CA LEU A 8 -42.39 -48.18 9.42
C LEU A 8 -41.93 -46.84 10.05
N ALA A 9 -41.00 -46.91 10.99
CA ALA A 9 -40.29 -45.74 11.47
C ALA A 9 -39.19 -45.38 10.47
N MET A 10 -39.37 -44.28 9.77
CA MET A 10 -38.33 -43.68 8.93
C MET A 10 -37.35 -42.89 9.82
N ALA A 11 -36.20 -43.50 10.16
CA ALA A 11 -35.11 -42.81 10.82
C ALA A 11 -34.37 -41.92 9.80
N GLY A 12 -34.65 -40.64 9.84
CA GLY A 12 -33.90 -39.64 9.09
C GLY A 12 -32.51 -39.47 9.70
N VAL A 13 -31.50 -39.93 9.01
CA VAL A 13 -30.07 -39.63 9.36
C VAL A 13 -29.81 -38.16 8.98
N LEU A 14 -29.88 -37.27 9.95
CA LEU A 14 -29.29 -35.93 9.81
C LEU A 14 -27.73 -36.10 9.74
N ALA A 15 -27.19 -36.11 8.55
CA ALA A 15 -25.75 -35.90 8.36
C ALA A 15 -25.42 -34.48 8.80
N ALA A 16 -24.95 -34.31 10.05
CA ALA A 16 -24.34 -33.09 10.49
C ALA A 16 -23.03 -32.91 9.69
N PHE A 17 -23.07 -32.06 8.68
CA PHE A 17 -21.83 -31.55 8.07
C PHE A 17 -21.09 -30.75 9.13
N THR A 18 -20.18 -31.39 9.84
CA THR A 18 -19.16 -30.68 10.61
C THR A 18 -18.31 -29.92 9.60
N ALA A 19 -18.58 -28.63 9.42
CA ALA A 19 -17.68 -27.75 8.69
C ALA A 19 -16.33 -27.77 9.43
N HIS A 20 -15.38 -28.54 8.90
CA HIS A 20 -14.01 -28.51 9.41
C HIS A 20 -13.48 -27.12 9.17
N ALA A 21 -13.02 -26.47 10.24
CA ALA A 21 -12.31 -25.21 10.13
C ALA A 21 -11.04 -25.42 9.29
N GLU A 22 -11.04 -24.85 8.10
CA GLU A 22 -9.92 -24.98 7.16
C GLU A 22 -8.77 -24.08 7.63
N ASN A 23 -7.51 -24.55 7.51
CA ASN A 23 -6.33 -23.73 7.77
C ASN A 23 -5.94 -23.01 6.48
N ILE A 24 -6.20 -21.72 6.41
CA ILE A 24 -5.91 -20.87 5.25
C ILE A 24 -4.59 -20.14 5.48
N LYS A 25 -3.62 -20.38 4.60
CA LYS A 25 -2.31 -19.73 4.66
C LYS A 25 -2.30 -18.48 3.79
N ILE A 26 -1.90 -17.35 4.36
CA ILE A 26 -1.70 -16.08 3.67
C ILE A 26 -0.22 -15.72 3.76
N GLY A 27 0.44 -15.60 2.61
CA GLY A 27 1.81 -15.13 2.53
C GLY A 27 1.87 -13.61 2.61
N VAL A 28 2.80 -13.08 3.39
CA VAL A 28 3.07 -11.64 3.50
C VAL A 28 4.53 -11.41 3.14
N VAL A 29 4.79 -10.58 2.13
CA VAL A 29 6.14 -10.13 1.76
C VAL A 29 6.20 -8.64 2.00
N GLN A 30 7.16 -8.16 2.82
CA GLN A 30 7.31 -6.73 3.10
C GLN A 30 8.77 -6.32 3.22
N GLY A 31 9.06 -5.06 2.91
CA GLY A 31 10.37 -4.44 3.17
C GLY A 31 10.52 -4.09 4.64
N LEU A 32 11.07 -5.01 5.45
CA LEU A 32 11.22 -4.84 6.90
C LEU A 32 12.67 -4.46 7.28
N SER A 33 13.51 -4.19 6.29
CA SER A 33 14.87 -3.67 6.45
C SER A 33 15.26 -2.83 5.23
N GLY A 34 16.24 -1.93 5.39
CA GLY A 34 16.68 -1.01 4.32
C GLY A 34 16.52 0.46 4.70
N PRO A 35 16.27 1.37 3.74
CA PRO A 35 16.06 2.79 4.02
C PRO A 35 14.91 3.03 5.03
N PRO A 36 15.03 4.07 5.90
CA PRO A 36 14.06 4.31 6.98
C PRO A 36 12.60 4.35 6.52
N ALA A 37 12.30 5.02 5.41
CA ALA A 37 10.94 5.08 4.88
C ALA A 37 10.42 3.70 4.45
N ILE A 38 11.26 2.84 3.87
CA ILE A 38 10.88 1.48 3.47
C ILE A 38 10.50 0.63 4.69
N VAL A 39 11.32 0.70 5.74
CA VAL A 39 11.05 -0.01 7.00
C VAL A 39 9.74 0.47 7.62
N ASP A 40 9.55 1.78 7.69
CA ASP A 40 8.35 2.39 8.26
C ASP A 40 7.07 2.00 7.48
N PHE A 41 7.15 1.94 6.14
CA PHE A 41 6.08 1.42 5.29
C PHE A 41 5.77 -0.04 5.59
N GLY A 42 6.79 -0.90 5.55
CA GLY A 42 6.62 -2.34 5.71
C GLY A 42 6.08 -2.72 7.09
N GLU A 43 6.66 -2.15 8.14
CA GLU A 43 6.21 -2.38 9.52
C GLU A 43 4.79 -1.87 9.77
N SER A 44 4.48 -0.64 9.32
CA SER A 44 3.15 -0.05 9.53
C SER A 44 2.06 -0.81 8.77
N TYR A 45 2.32 -1.22 7.54
CA TYR A 45 1.37 -2.05 6.76
C TYR A 45 1.16 -3.41 7.41
N LEU A 46 2.24 -4.06 7.87
CA LEU A 46 2.18 -5.34 8.58
C LEU A 46 1.42 -5.22 9.92
N GLN A 47 1.59 -4.12 10.67
CA GLN A 47 0.80 -3.87 11.88
C GLN A 47 -0.70 -3.81 11.57
N GLY A 48 -1.10 -3.17 10.47
CA GLY A 48 -2.50 -3.17 10.02
C GLY A 48 -3.01 -4.59 9.75
N ILE A 49 -2.24 -5.40 9.02
CA ILE A 49 -2.54 -6.81 8.74
C ILE A 49 -2.71 -7.60 10.02
N GLN A 50 -1.75 -7.50 10.94
CA GLN A 50 -1.75 -8.23 12.22
C GLN A 50 -2.94 -7.83 13.11
N PHE A 51 -3.28 -6.55 13.11
CA PHE A 51 -4.42 -6.05 13.89
C PHE A 51 -5.75 -6.55 13.33
N ALA A 52 -5.93 -6.55 12.01
CA ALA A 52 -7.10 -7.12 11.37
C ALA A 52 -7.27 -8.61 11.71
N LEU A 53 -6.18 -9.39 11.64
CA LEU A 53 -6.20 -10.80 12.02
C LEU A 53 -6.50 -11.01 13.50
N LYS A 54 -5.96 -10.17 14.40
CA LYS A 54 -6.27 -10.23 15.83
C LYS A 54 -7.77 -10.04 16.08
N GLU A 55 -8.38 -9.04 15.46
CA GLU A 55 -9.82 -8.80 15.62
C GLU A 55 -10.65 -9.93 15.00
N TYR A 56 -10.25 -10.46 13.84
CA TYR A 56 -10.87 -11.62 13.22
C TYR A 56 -10.84 -12.83 14.17
N ASN A 57 -9.69 -13.17 14.74
CA ASN A 57 -9.56 -14.28 15.67
C ASN A 57 -10.40 -14.12 16.95
N ALA A 58 -10.64 -12.88 17.39
CA ALA A 58 -11.50 -12.58 18.54
C ALA A 58 -13.00 -12.71 18.24
N SER A 59 -13.41 -12.74 16.95
CA SER A 59 -14.82 -12.78 16.52
C SER A 59 -15.41 -14.20 16.35
N SER A 60 -14.75 -15.25 16.84
CA SER A 60 -15.11 -16.65 16.59
C SER A 60 -15.13 -16.99 15.10
N PRO A 61 -13.99 -16.93 14.44
CA PRO A 61 -13.88 -17.01 12.98
C PRO A 61 -14.25 -18.38 12.44
N LYS A 62 -14.73 -18.41 11.19
CA LYS A 62 -15.08 -19.64 10.47
C LYS A 62 -13.86 -20.48 10.11
N HIS A 63 -12.73 -19.85 9.85
CA HIS A 63 -11.48 -20.48 9.44
C HIS A 63 -10.31 -20.08 10.33
N LYS A 64 -9.30 -20.94 10.41
CA LYS A 64 -8.01 -20.59 11.00
C LYS A 64 -7.13 -19.94 9.95
N ILE A 65 -6.64 -18.74 10.19
CA ILE A 65 -5.73 -18.05 9.28
C ILE A 65 -4.30 -18.12 9.83
N GLU A 66 -3.37 -18.55 8.99
CA GLU A 66 -1.94 -18.57 9.26
C GLU A 66 -1.22 -17.55 8.38
N LEU A 67 -0.49 -16.61 8.99
CA LEU A 67 0.36 -15.67 8.27
C LEU A 67 1.79 -16.21 8.15
N ILE A 68 2.32 -16.24 6.94
CA ILE A 68 3.72 -16.55 6.65
C ILE A 68 4.38 -15.26 6.19
N VAL A 69 5.21 -14.66 7.06
CA VAL A 69 5.79 -13.33 6.84
C VAL A 69 7.25 -13.42 6.40
N TYR A 70 7.59 -12.80 5.29
CA TYR A 70 8.95 -12.71 4.76
C TYR A 70 9.39 -11.27 4.54
N ASN A 71 10.69 -11.00 4.78
CA ASN A 71 11.34 -9.72 4.50
C ASN A 71 12.07 -9.79 3.15
N ASP A 72 11.67 -8.95 2.19
CA ASP A 72 12.31 -8.86 0.88
C ASP A 72 13.53 -7.91 0.84
N GLU A 73 13.78 -7.18 1.94
CA GLU A 73 14.92 -6.25 2.07
C GLU A 73 14.95 -5.18 0.96
N ALA A 74 13.78 -4.81 0.43
CA ALA A 74 13.62 -3.94 -0.74
C ALA A 74 14.40 -4.43 -1.99
N ASN A 75 14.68 -5.73 -2.08
CA ASN A 75 15.46 -6.34 -3.17
C ASN A 75 14.53 -7.13 -4.10
N PRO A 76 14.47 -6.82 -5.42
CA PRO A 76 13.57 -7.47 -6.36
C PRO A 76 13.82 -8.97 -6.54
N GLN A 77 15.09 -9.39 -6.59
CA GLN A 77 15.46 -10.80 -6.76
C GLN A 77 15.05 -11.63 -5.55
N ARG A 78 15.24 -11.05 -4.34
CA ARG A 78 14.81 -11.66 -3.10
C ARG A 78 13.28 -11.75 -3.03
N ALA A 79 12.56 -10.70 -3.40
CA ALA A 79 11.10 -10.71 -3.47
C ALA A 79 10.58 -11.82 -4.38
N VAL A 80 11.14 -11.97 -5.59
CA VAL A 80 10.79 -13.06 -6.53
C VAL A 80 11.01 -14.43 -5.89
N SER A 81 12.18 -14.65 -5.27
CA SER A 81 12.51 -15.95 -4.63
C SER A 81 11.57 -16.28 -3.48
N LEU A 82 11.21 -15.28 -2.65
CA LEU A 82 10.29 -15.46 -1.52
C LEU A 82 8.86 -15.72 -1.99
N VAL A 83 8.39 -15.02 -3.01
CA VAL A 83 7.06 -15.28 -3.61
C VAL A 83 7.01 -16.66 -4.26
N GLN A 84 8.07 -17.07 -4.95
CA GLN A 84 8.18 -18.45 -5.48
C GLN A 84 8.06 -19.49 -4.36
N ARG A 85 8.72 -19.25 -3.22
CA ARG A 85 8.62 -20.13 -2.05
C ARG A 85 7.21 -20.17 -1.47
N LEU A 86 6.54 -19.02 -1.32
CA LEU A 86 5.14 -18.95 -0.85
C LEU A 86 4.21 -19.79 -1.73
N ILE A 87 4.41 -19.73 -3.07
CA ILE A 87 3.61 -20.47 -4.04
C ILE A 87 3.91 -21.98 -3.97
N SER A 88 5.18 -22.36 -4.08
CA SER A 88 5.57 -23.74 -4.35
C SER A 88 5.72 -24.59 -3.08
N ASN A 89 6.26 -24.01 -2.00
CA ASN A 89 6.60 -24.72 -0.77
C ASN A 89 5.54 -24.52 0.31
N ASP A 90 5.20 -23.25 0.59
CA ASP A 90 4.27 -22.91 1.67
C ASP A 90 2.82 -23.12 1.24
N LYS A 91 2.54 -23.08 -0.08
CA LYS A 91 1.22 -23.31 -0.70
C LYS A 91 0.15 -22.39 -0.14
N VAL A 92 0.42 -21.09 -0.23
CA VAL A 92 -0.49 -20.06 0.28
C VAL A 92 -1.72 -19.89 -0.61
N SER A 93 -2.83 -19.49 -0.02
CA SER A 93 -4.09 -19.21 -0.72
C SER A 93 -4.15 -17.79 -1.29
N ALA A 94 -3.40 -16.87 -0.69
CA ALA A 94 -3.27 -15.49 -1.13
C ALA A 94 -1.90 -14.92 -0.73
N ILE A 95 -1.49 -13.84 -1.39
CA ILE A 95 -0.27 -13.10 -1.08
C ILE A 95 -0.62 -11.64 -0.81
N VAL A 96 0.03 -11.02 0.19
CA VAL A 96 -0.05 -9.59 0.49
C VAL A 96 1.35 -8.99 0.43
N GLY A 97 1.50 -7.86 -0.23
CA GLY A 97 2.78 -7.13 -0.27
C GLY A 97 3.08 -6.55 -1.64
N THR A 98 4.14 -5.85 -1.78
CA THR A 98 5.20 -5.41 -0.87
C THR A 98 5.33 -3.88 -0.92
N VAL A 99 6.32 -3.29 -0.24
CA VAL A 99 6.55 -1.83 -0.24
C VAL A 99 6.98 -1.33 -1.62
N ASN A 100 8.00 -1.95 -2.20
CA ASN A 100 8.62 -1.42 -3.41
C ASN A 100 7.88 -1.85 -4.68
N SER A 101 7.44 -0.87 -5.48
CA SER A 101 6.72 -1.11 -6.75
C SER A 101 7.52 -1.94 -7.75
N GLY A 102 8.85 -1.77 -7.77
CA GLY A 102 9.74 -2.58 -8.61
C GLY A 102 9.74 -4.07 -8.22
N ASN A 103 9.63 -4.36 -6.93
CA ASN A 103 9.53 -5.73 -6.42
C ASN A 103 8.20 -6.36 -6.86
N VAL A 104 7.08 -5.62 -6.71
CA VAL A 104 5.77 -6.09 -7.19
C VAL A 104 5.79 -6.35 -8.69
N ALA A 105 6.31 -5.41 -9.48
CA ALA A 105 6.43 -5.56 -10.93
C ALA A 105 7.25 -6.80 -11.33
N ALA A 106 8.26 -7.16 -10.54
CA ALA A 106 9.10 -8.33 -10.81
C ALA A 106 8.38 -9.67 -10.56
N PHE A 107 7.55 -9.78 -9.52
CA PHE A 107 6.90 -11.05 -9.17
C PHE A 107 5.42 -11.16 -9.59
N ALA A 108 4.71 -10.06 -9.86
CA ALA A 108 3.29 -10.11 -10.20
C ALA A 108 2.95 -11.00 -11.41
N PRO A 109 3.76 -11.08 -12.50
CA PRO A 109 3.50 -12.02 -13.59
C PRO A 109 3.47 -13.48 -13.14
N MET A 110 4.35 -13.88 -12.22
CA MET A 110 4.40 -15.24 -11.66
C MET A 110 3.16 -15.52 -10.80
N VAL A 111 2.71 -14.57 -10.00
CA VAL A 111 1.51 -14.67 -9.17
C VAL A 111 0.26 -14.81 -10.05
N GLN A 112 0.16 -14.00 -11.11
CA GLN A 112 -0.92 -14.08 -12.10
C GLN A 112 -0.95 -15.47 -12.77
N GLN A 113 0.21 -15.99 -13.20
CA GLN A 113 0.32 -17.30 -13.81
C GLN A 113 -0.04 -18.44 -12.85
N ALA A 114 0.35 -18.32 -11.58
CA ALA A 114 0.02 -19.29 -10.53
C ALA A 114 -1.45 -19.23 -10.10
N LYS A 115 -2.23 -18.24 -10.56
CA LYS A 115 -3.63 -18.01 -10.20
C LYS A 115 -3.84 -17.88 -8.69
N ILE A 116 -2.93 -17.19 -8.02
CA ILE A 116 -3.03 -16.88 -6.59
C ILE A 116 -3.36 -15.38 -6.45
N PRO A 117 -4.40 -14.96 -5.71
CA PRO A 117 -4.70 -13.55 -5.55
C PRO A 117 -3.57 -12.82 -4.79
N LEU A 118 -3.13 -11.70 -5.35
CA LEU A 118 -2.23 -10.75 -4.73
C LEU A 118 -3.02 -9.53 -4.27
N MET A 119 -2.92 -9.16 -3.00
CA MET A 119 -3.28 -7.84 -2.50
C MET A 119 -2.01 -7.02 -2.41
N ALA A 120 -1.68 -6.28 -3.47
CA ALA A 120 -0.51 -5.42 -3.50
C ALA A 120 -0.67 -4.24 -2.51
N GLY A 121 0.41 -3.93 -1.80
CA GLY A 121 0.47 -2.81 -0.86
C GLY A 121 1.62 -2.95 0.13
N PRO A 122 2.20 -1.81 0.49
CA PRO A 122 1.87 -0.42 0.14
C PRO A 122 2.43 0.11 -1.19
N ALA A 123 2.89 -0.72 -2.11
CA ALA A 123 3.37 -0.30 -3.44
C ALA A 123 2.33 0.53 -4.22
N ILE A 124 2.77 1.59 -4.91
CA ILE A 124 1.89 2.60 -5.50
C ILE A 124 1.95 2.76 -7.02
N ALA A 125 2.93 2.17 -7.74
CA ALA A 125 3.06 2.38 -9.18
C ALA A 125 1.77 2.06 -9.93
N THR A 126 1.34 2.94 -10.80
CA THR A 126 0.07 2.86 -11.56
C THR A 126 -0.06 1.53 -12.31
N ASP A 127 1.02 1.02 -12.87
CA ASP A 127 1.04 -0.20 -13.68
C ASP A 127 0.83 -1.52 -12.91
N ILE A 128 0.84 -1.50 -11.57
CA ILE A 128 0.75 -2.74 -10.77
C ILE A 128 -0.51 -3.54 -11.08
N THR A 129 -1.65 -2.89 -11.17
CA THR A 129 -2.95 -3.51 -11.51
C THR A 129 -3.29 -3.32 -12.98
N ALA A 130 -2.99 -2.14 -13.55
CA ALA A 130 -3.36 -1.76 -14.91
C ALA A 130 -2.84 -2.75 -15.97
N LYS A 131 -1.64 -3.33 -15.79
CA LYS A 131 -1.09 -4.34 -16.71
C LYS A 131 -1.87 -5.65 -16.75
N PHE A 132 -2.65 -5.95 -15.72
CA PHE A 132 -3.30 -7.24 -15.56
C PHE A 132 -4.81 -7.16 -15.67
N ILE A 133 -5.40 -5.96 -15.63
CA ILE A 133 -6.86 -5.79 -15.59
C ILE A 133 -7.55 -6.35 -16.84
N ASP A 134 -6.90 -6.29 -17.98
CA ASP A 134 -7.41 -6.86 -19.23
C ASP A 134 -7.12 -8.36 -19.37
N GLN A 135 -6.33 -8.95 -18.46
CA GLN A 135 -6.13 -10.39 -18.37
C GLN A 135 -7.27 -10.99 -17.56
N SER A 136 -8.30 -11.49 -18.23
CA SER A 136 -9.50 -12.03 -17.58
C SER A 136 -9.35 -13.52 -17.25
N PRO A 137 -9.39 -13.91 -15.95
CA PRO A 137 -9.47 -13.05 -14.77
C PRO A 137 -8.10 -12.53 -14.31
N SER A 138 -8.03 -11.28 -13.88
CA SER A 138 -6.86 -10.75 -13.17
C SER A 138 -6.84 -11.25 -11.72
N TYR A 139 -5.66 -11.64 -11.23
CA TYR A 139 -5.42 -12.04 -9.84
C TYR A 139 -4.70 -10.95 -9.03
N ILE A 140 -4.44 -9.80 -9.63
CA ILE A 140 -3.70 -8.69 -9.01
C ILE A 140 -4.68 -7.61 -8.54
N PHE A 141 -4.76 -7.43 -7.24
CA PHE A 141 -5.52 -6.40 -6.54
C PHE A 141 -4.57 -5.48 -5.79
N ARG A 142 -5.01 -4.28 -5.42
CA ARG A 142 -4.23 -3.38 -4.59
C ARG A 142 -5.08 -2.75 -3.50
N CYS A 143 -4.57 -2.75 -2.26
CA CYS A 143 -5.08 -1.89 -1.20
C CYS A 143 -3.96 -0.94 -0.73
N SER A 144 -3.79 0.11 -1.52
CA SER A 144 -2.80 1.16 -1.37
C SER A 144 -3.21 2.39 -2.18
N MET A 145 -2.48 3.50 -2.02
CA MET A 145 -2.66 4.64 -2.93
C MET A 145 -2.11 4.33 -4.33
N VAL A 146 -2.71 4.97 -5.33
CA VAL A 146 -2.23 4.92 -6.72
C VAL A 146 -1.30 6.10 -6.97
N GLU A 147 -0.14 5.85 -7.57
CA GLU A 147 0.87 6.90 -7.83
C GLU A 147 0.31 8.02 -8.70
N LYS A 148 -0.38 7.66 -9.78
CA LYS A 148 -1.02 8.64 -10.67
C LYS A 148 -1.93 9.62 -9.93
N TYR A 149 -2.72 9.15 -8.97
CA TYR A 149 -3.65 10.01 -8.22
C TYR A 149 -2.89 11.02 -7.36
N GLN A 150 -1.80 10.60 -6.71
CA GLN A 150 -0.95 11.49 -5.93
C GLN A 150 -0.23 12.49 -6.83
N VAL A 151 0.34 12.04 -7.96
CA VAL A 151 1.02 12.90 -8.94
C VAL A 151 0.06 13.94 -9.50
N ASP A 152 -1.15 13.56 -9.93
CA ASP A 152 -2.12 14.49 -10.46
C ASP A 152 -2.50 15.56 -9.44
N ALA A 153 -2.80 15.17 -8.19
CA ALA A 153 -3.12 16.13 -7.12
C ALA A 153 -1.97 17.12 -6.86
N MET A 154 -0.72 16.62 -6.81
CA MET A 154 0.46 17.47 -6.61
C MET A 154 0.72 18.41 -7.77
N LEU A 155 0.59 17.93 -9.02
CA LEU A 155 0.82 18.76 -10.20
C LEU A 155 -0.27 19.83 -10.33
N ASP A 156 -1.55 19.50 -10.09
CA ASP A 156 -2.66 20.46 -10.14
C ASP A 156 -2.48 21.60 -9.11
N TRP A 157 -1.90 21.28 -7.97
CA TRP A 157 -1.53 22.26 -6.95
C TRP A 157 -0.26 23.01 -7.31
N GLY A 158 0.81 22.30 -7.70
CA GLY A 158 2.14 22.83 -7.87
C GLY A 158 2.27 23.81 -9.04
N VAL A 159 1.71 23.48 -10.22
CA VAL A 159 1.80 24.32 -11.42
C VAL A 159 1.04 25.64 -11.28
N LYS A 160 0.07 25.73 -10.37
CA LYS A 160 -0.65 26.97 -10.06
C LYS A 160 0.17 27.93 -9.17
N LYS A 161 1.08 27.39 -8.38
CA LYS A 161 1.82 28.16 -7.34
C LYS A 161 3.27 28.44 -7.71
N PHE A 162 3.92 27.58 -8.50
CA PHE A 162 5.34 27.62 -8.79
C PHE A 162 5.61 27.67 -10.27
N LYS A 163 6.58 28.51 -10.65
CA LYS A 163 7.03 28.67 -12.04
C LYS A 163 8.16 27.71 -12.39
N LYS A 164 9.00 27.39 -11.43
CA LYS A 164 10.21 26.57 -11.59
C LYS A 164 10.10 25.31 -10.77
N ILE A 165 9.74 24.21 -11.43
CA ILE A 165 9.52 22.90 -10.81
C ILE A 165 10.65 21.96 -11.21
N GLY A 166 11.35 21.40 -10.25
CA GLY A 166 12.37 20.38 -10.44
C GLY A 166 11.86 18.99 -10.01
N LEU A 167 12.52 17.95 -10.47
CA LEU A 167 12.27 16.56 -10.10
C LEU A 167 13.54 15.93 -9.54
N MET A 168 13.42 15.26 -8.39
CA MET A 168 14.40 14.34 -7.85
C MET A 168 13.79 12.95 -7.74
N HIS A 169 14.38 11.94 -8.40
CA HIS A 169 13.86 10.58 -8.37
C HIS A 169 14.93 9.51 -8.19
N GLY A 170 14.52 8.33 -7.70
CA GLY A 170 15.38 7.16 -7.65
C GLY A 170 15.55 6.51 -9.03
N THR A 171 16.67 5.82 -9.26
CA THR A 171 16.90 4.98 -10.44
C THR A 171 16.39 3.54 -10.26
N GLY A 172 15.87 3.18 -9.10
CA GLY A 172 15.14 1.94 -8.86
C GLY A 172 13.74 1.96 -9.49
N GLY A 173 13.09 0.78 -9.53
CA GLY A 173 11.80 0.61 -10.21
C GLY A 173 10.75 1.63 -9.80
N TYR A 174 10.57 1.86 -8.49
CA TYR A 174 9.63 2.87 -7.97
C TYR A 174 9.93 4.28 -8.52
N GLY A 175 11.17 4.77 -8.37
CA GLY A 175 11.52 6.13 -8.81
C GLY A 175 11.41 6.32 -10.34
N MET A 176 11.66 5.27 -11.12
CA MET A 176 11.49 5.30 -12.57
C MET A 176 10.01 5.36 -12.99
N PHE A 177 9.13 4.61 -12.31
CA PHE A 177 7.68 4.69 -12.56
C PHE A 177 7.16 6.10 -12.24
N ALA A 178 7.51 6.64 -11.07
CA ALA A 178 7.13 7.99 -10.66
C ALA A 178 7.60 9.06 -11.65
N ALA A 179 8.86 9.00 -12.08
CA ALA A 179 9.39 9.94 -13.06
C ALA A 179 8.64 9.87 -14.41
N GLY A 180 8.19 8.68 -14.82
CA GLY A 180 7.35 8.49 -15.98
C GLY A 180 6.00 9.20 -15.85
N GLU A 181 5.30 8.98 -14.74
CA GLU A 181 4.00 9.62 -14.46
C GLU A 181 4.12 11.14 -14.34
N ILE A 182 5.16 11.64 -13.66
CA ILE A 182 5.40 13.09 -13.54
C ILE A 182 5.64 13.73 -14.90
N ARG A 183 6.50 13.14 -15.75
CA ARG A 183 6.75 13.68 -17.11
C ARG A 183 5.47 13.71 -17.94
N LYS A 184 4.65 12.66 -17.90
CA LYS A 184 3.33 12.63 -18.57
C LYS A 184 2.42 13.73 -18.04
N GLY A 185 2.32 13.85 -16.71
CA GLY A 185 1.47 14.83 -16.06
C GLY A 185 1.89 16.27 -16.32
N MET A 186 3.20 16.58 -16.31
CA MET A 186 3.75 17.90 -16.66
C MET A 186 3.48 18.26 -18.13
N LYS A 187 3.74 17.32 -19.04
CA LYS A 187 3.44 17.49 -20.49
C LYS A 187 1.96 17.77 -20.72
N ALA A 188 1.06 17.04 -20.06
CA ALA A 188 -0.38 17.26 -20.18
C ALA A 188 -0.83 18.65 -19.69
N ARG A 189 -0.07 19.27 -18.81
CA ARG A 189 -0.30 20.63 -18.30
C ARG A 189 0.47 21.72 -19.03
N GLY A 190 1.24 21.37 -20.07
CA GLY A 190 2.05 22.31 -20.84
C GLY A 190 3.18 22.97 -20.05
N VAL A 191 3.69 22.29 -19.00
CA VAL A 191 4.76 22.81 -18.12
C VAL A 191 5.98 21.91 -18.24
N GLU A 192 7.18 22.50 -18.29
CA GLU A 192 8.45 21.79 -18.34
C GLU A 192 9.12 21.80 -16.96
N LEU A 193 9.84 20.72 -16.66
CA LEU A 193 10.72 20.65 -15.49
C LEU A 193 12.00 21.46 -15.74
N VAL A 194 12.38 22.34 -14.82
CA VAL A 194 13.62 23.13 -14.94
C VAL A 194 14.88 22.30 -14.73
N ALA A 195 14.78 21.21 -14.00
CA ALA A 195 15.84 20.22 -13.83
C ALA A 195 15.23 18.86 -13.44
N VAL A 196 15.90 17.79 -13.84
CA VAL A 196 15.60 16.40 -13.45
C VAL A 196 16.87 15.76 -12.94
N GLU A 197 16.87 15.42 -11.66
CA GLU A 197 17.99 14.78 -10.99
C GLU A 197 17.60 13.38 -10.54
N SER A 198 18.58 12.49 -10.51
CA SER A 198 18.36 11.12 -10.06
C SER A 198 19.51 10.61 -9.20
N ALA A 199 19.21 9.61 -8.38
CA ALA A 199 20.21 8.90 -7.59
C ALA A 199 19.88 7.40 -7.48
N ALA A 200 20.94 6.59 -7.30
CA ALA A 200 20.76 5.16 -7.09
C ALA A 200 20.10 4.87 -5.72
N PRO A 201 19.40 3.73 -5.54
CA PRO A 201 18.78 3.37 -4.26
C PRO A 201 19.77 3.30 -3.08
N ASN A 202 21.03 2.99 -3.35
CA ASN A 202 22.08 2.89 -2.35
C ASN A 202 22.97 4.15 -2.25
N VAL A 203 22.49 5.30 -2.75
CA VAL A 203 23.20 6.57 -2.61
C VAL A 203 23.42 6.91 -1.13
N THR A 204 24.54 7.57 -0.84
CA THR A 204 24.89 7.99 0.54
C THR A 204 24.93 9.50 0.72
N ASP A 205 24.95 10.26 -0.39
CA ASP A 205 24.93 11.73 -0.39
C ASP A 205 24.20 12.25 -1.64
N MET A 206 23.29 13.20 -1.46
CA MET A 206 22.53 13.84 -2.53
C MET A 206 22.93 15.32 -2.74
N THR A 207 24.05 15.75 -2.18
CA THR A 207 24.52 17.15 -2.31
C THR A 207 24.67 17.58 -3.77
N PRO A 208 25.23 16.77 -4.70
CA PRO A 208 25.31 17.17 -6.11
C PRO A 208 23.94 17.45 -6.75
N GLN A 209 22.96 16.56 -6.51
CA GLN A 209 21.61 16.72 -7.04
C GLN A 209 20.91 17.96 -6.48
N VAL A 210 21.08 18.21 -5.18
CA VAL A 210 20.53 19.40 -4.51
C VAL A 210 21.14 20.68 -5.09
N LEU A 211 22.46 20.71 -5.36
CA LEU A 211 23.13 21.85 -5.97
C LEU A 211 22.64 22.10 -7.42
N ASN A 212 22.45 21.04 -8.20
CA ASN A 212 21.94 21.17 -9.58
C ASN A 212 20.53 21.73 -9.60
N LEU A 213 19.63 21.24 -8.74
CA LEU A 213 18.27 21.76 -8.60
C LEU A 213 18.25 23.23 -8.14
N LYS A 214 19.13 23.59 -7.20
CA LYS A 214 19.33 24.97 -6.77
C LYS A 214 19.79 25.87 -7.92
N ASN A 215 20.82 25.44 -8.66
CA ASN A 215 21.37 26.21 -9.78
C ASN A 215 20.35 26.40 -10.92
N ALA A 216 19.47 25.42 -11.15
CA ALA A 216 18.33 25.54 -12.04
C ALA A 216 17.24 26.48 -11.50
N GLY A 217 17.34 26.88 -10.25
CA GLY A 217 16.39 27.77 -9.58
C GLY A 217 15.07 27.13 -9.26
N ALA A 218 15.01 25.82 -9.05
CA ALA A 218 13.77 25.11 -8.71
C ALA A 218 13.19 25.66 -7.40
N GLU A 219 11.92 26.11 -7.45
CA GLU A 219 11.14 26.63 -6.31
C GLU A 219 10.38 25.52 -5.60
N LEU A 220 9.89 24.55 -6.39
CA LEU A 220 9.27 23.32 -5.96
C LEU A 220 10.13 22.13 -6.45
N VAL A 221 10.44 21.20 -5.56
CA VAL A 221 11.07 19.93 -5.91
C VAL A 221 10.09 18.79 -5.68
N LEU A 222 9.75 18.08 -6.77
CA LEU A 222 9.00 16.83 -6.70
C LEU A 222 9.98 15.72 -6.30
N MET A 223 9.75 15.10 -5.13
CA MET A 223 10.67 14.17 -4.48
C MET A 223 10.13 12.75 -4.48
N PHE A 224 10.80 11.85 -5.24
CA PHE A 224 10.39 10.45 -5.43
C PHE A 224 11.57 9.50 -5.33
N HIS A 225 12.13 9.36 -4.13
CA HIS A 225 13.26 8.50 -3.83
C HIS A 225 13.01 7.71 -2.53
N ASP A 226 13.65 6.53 -2.38
CA ASP A 226 13.47 5.68 -1.19
C ASP A 226 14.21 6.25 0.04
N SER A 227 15.33 6.97 -0.16
CA SER A 227 16.13 7.61 0.90
C SER A 227 15.85 9.11 0.96
N LEU A 228 14.66 9.47 1.40
CA LEU A 228 14.17 10.86 1.44
C LEU A 228 15.01 11.76 2.34
N GLU A 229 15.47 11.23 3.48
CA GLU A 229 16.24 11.94 4.50
C GLU A 229 17.59 12.48 3.98
N LEU A 230 18.18 11.83 2.99
CA LEU A 230 19.46 12.27 2.41
C LEU A 230 19.32 13.60 1.66
N PHE A 231 18.22 13.79 0.96
CA PHE A 231 17.94 15.05 0.28
C PHE A 231 17.77 16.20 1.29
N TYR A 232 16.98 15.97 2.35
CA TYR A 232 16.80 16.98 3.40
C TYR A 232 18.11 17.32 4.12
N ARG A 233 18.99 16.36 4.38
CA ARG A 233 20.32 16.60 4.96
C ARG A 233 21.26 17.37 4.04
N ALA A 234 21.09 17.27 2.73
CA ALA A 234 21.90 18.00 1.75
C ALA A 234 21.44 19.46 1.56
N MET A 235 20.14 19.77 1.76
CA MET A 235 19.60 21.11 1.56
C MET A 235 20.31 22.21 2.38
N PRO A 236 20.54 22.06 3.72
CA PRO A 236 21.27 23.07 4.50
C PRO A 236 22.70 23.25 4.03
N LYS A 237 23.40 22.17 3.65
CA LYS A 237 24.79 22.23 3.14
C LYS A 237 24.89 23.08 1.86
N ALA A 238 23.83 23.02 1.03
CA ALA A 238 23.73 23.79 -0.20
C ALA A 238 23.13 25.20 0.03
N ASN A 239 22.75 25.58 1.25
CA ASN A 239 21.95 26.79 1.51
C ASN A 239 20.76 26.91 0.53
N TYR A 240 19.91 25.87 0.49
CA TYR A 240 18.79 25.74 -0.43
C TYR A 240 17.52 25.33 0.34
N LYS A 241 16.44 26.04 0.14
CA LYS A 241 15.15 25.85 0.84
C LYS A 241 13.99 25.88 -0.16
N PRO A 242 13.87 24.89 -1.08
CA PRO A 242 12.71 24.78 -1.95
C PRO A 242 11.49 24.28 -1.16
N VAL A 243 10.31 24.42 -1.74
CA VAL A 243 9.16 23.62 -1.28
C VAL A 243 9.36 22.19 -1.77
N ILE A 244 9.15 21.21 -0.90
CA ILE A 244 9.20 19.79 -1.26
C ILE A 244 7.78 19.26 -1.38
N ALA A 245 7.48 18.54 -2.47
CA ALA A 245 6.27 17.79 -2.62
C ALA A 245 6.57 16.39 -3.15
N GLY A 246 5.84 15.38 -2.70
CA GLY A 246 6.07 14.00 -3.16
C GLY A 246 4.97 13.06 -2.73
N ASN A 247 5.24 11.78 -2.84
CA ASN A 247 4.28 10.78 -2.41
C ASN A 247 4.10 10.76 -0.89
N TRP A 248 3.20 9.92 -0.44
CA TRP A 248 2.91 9.72 0.98
C TRP A 248 4.12 9.31 1.84
N GLY A 249 5.24 8.82 1.23
CA GLY A 249 6.50 8.52 1.92
C GLY A 249 7.06 9.71 2.70
N LEU A 250 6.76 10.92 2.27
CA LEU A 250 7.14 12.15 2.96
C LEU A 250 6.39 12.36 4.29
N SER A 251 5.37 11.55 4.61
CA SER A 251 4.69 11.56 5.91
C SER A 251 5.23 10.54 6.91
N SER A 252 6.34 9.84 6.60
CA SER A 252 6.98 8.87 7.48
C SER A 252 7.46 9.50 8.78
N GLN A 253 7.10 8.91 9.91
CA GLN A 253 7.57 9.35 11.22
C GLN A 253 9.09 9.10 11.40
N MET A 254 9.63 8.04 10.79
CA MET A 254 11.07 7.80 10.83
C MET A 254 11.84 8.90 10.06
N VAL A 255 11.34 9.32 8.90
CA VAL A 255 11.91 10.44 8.15
C VAL A 255 11.81 11.73 8.98
N PHE A 256 10.64 12.01 9.58
CA PHE A 256 10.44 13.15 10.48
C PHE A 256 11.46 13.18 11.63
N ASN A 257 11.67 12.04 12.29
CA ASN A 257 12.62 11.95 13.42
C ASN A 257 14.08 12.21 13.01
N ILE A 258 14.44 11.88 11.76
CA ILE A 258 15.79 12.10 11.22
C ILE A 258 16.00 13.55 10.76
N VAL A 259 14.98 14.13 10.12
CA VAL A 259 15.02 15.46 9.49
C VAL A 259 14.72 16.56 10.50
N GLY A 260 13.88 16.28 11.47
CA GLY A 260 13.40 17.24 12.46
C GLY A 260 12.26 18.14 11.96
N GLN A 261 11.56 18.75 12.90
CA GLN A 261 10.38 19.56 12.62
C GLN A 261 10.69 20.74 11.67
N GLU A 262 11.78 21.47 11.89
CA GLU A 262 12.14 22.61 11.05
C GLU A 262 12.49 22.22 9.62
N GLY A 263 13.15 21.07 9.46
CA GLY A 263 13.60 20.59 8.15
C GLY A 263 12.45 20.09 7.27
N ILE A 264 11.39 19.53 7.86
CA ILE A 264 10.27 18.93 7.13
C ILE A 264 9.04 19.87 7.03
N GLU A 265 9.02 20.98 7.80
CA GLU A 265 7.90 21.93 7.83
C GLU A 265 7.56 22.45 6.43
N GLY A 266 6.29 22.44 6.08
CA GLY A 266 5.81 22.86 4.76
C GLY A 266 5.93 21.80 3.65
N THR A 267 6.51 20.63 3.92
CA THR A 267 6.54 19.52 2.97
C THR A 267 5.12 19.03 2.65
N VAL A 268 4.82 18.88 1.36
CA VAL A 268 3.51 18.46 0.84
C VAL A 268 3.57 17.00 0.36
N MET A 269 2.52 16.21 0.62
CA MET A 269 2.48 14.82 0.19
C MET A 269 1.06 14.33 -0.08
N GLY A 270 0.95 13.25 -0.86
CA GLY A 270 -0.32 12.52 -1.02
C GLY A 270 -0.78 11.91 0.31
N GLN A 271 -2.08 11.91 0.57
CA GLN A 271 -2.74 11.29 1.73
C GLN A 271 -4.07 10.65 1.34
N ALA A 272 -4.49 9.63 2.10
CA ALA A 272 -5.76 8.93 1.92
C ALA A 272 -6.47 8.64 3.26
N LEU A 273 -5.98 9.18 4.37
CA LEU A 273 -6.59 9.05 5.69
C LEU A 273 -6.65 10.42 6.35
N ASP A 274 -7.85 10.89 6.63
CA ASP A 274 -8.07 12.11 7.40
C ASP A 274 -8.39 11.75 8.86
N LEU A 275 -7.48 12.03 9.77
CA LEU A 275 -7.66 11.75 11.20
C LEU A 275 -8.72 12.63 11.87
N ASN A 276 -9.29 13.62 11.17
CA ASN A 276 -10.48 14.33 11.62
C ASN A 276 -11.78 13.55 11.35
N ASP A 277 -11.74 12.51 10.49
CA ASP A 277 -12.85 11.58 10.35
C ASP A 277 -12.98 10.73 11.62
N PRO A 278 -14.18 10.66 12.25
CA PRO A 278 -14.38 9.90 13.49
C PRO A 278 -14.01 8.40 13.40
N LYS A 279 -14.19 7.76 12.23
CA LYS A 279 -13.83 6.34 12.04
C LYS A 279 -12.31 6.16 12.00
N ALA A 280 -11.63 7.05 11.27
CA ALA A 280 -10.18 7.06 11.19
C ALA A 280 -9.56 7.37 12.57
N ALA A 281 -10.11 8.34 13.30
CA ALA A 281 -9.67 8.65 14.66
C ALA A 281 -9.87 7.48 15.63
N ALA A 282 -11.02 6.81 15.59
CA ALA A 282 -11.31 5.64 16.43
C ALA A 282 -10.37 4.46 16.09
N PHE A 283 -10.10 4.21 14.81
CA PHE A 283 -9.11 3.22 14.37
C PHE A 283 -7.72 3.57 14.91
N ASN A 284 -7.29 4.82 14.71
CA ASN A 284 -5.99 5.31 15.16
C ASN A 284 -5.79 5.11 16.68
N ALA A 285 -6.83 5.41 17.48
CA ALA A 285 -6.78 5.19 18.93
C ALA A 285 -6.62 3.70 19.31
N ARG A 286 -7.29 2.78 18.61
CA ARG A 286 -7.15 1.33 18.83
C ARG A 286 -5.76 0.84 18.46
N MET A 287 -5.22 1.29 17.34
CA MET A 287 -3.86 0.95 16.90
C MET A 287 -2.80 1.49 17.87
N SER A 288 -2.94 2.73 18.33
CA SER A 288 -2.04 3.32 19.32
C SER A 288 -2.07 2.55 20.64
N LYS A 289 -3.25 2.08 21.09
CA LYS A 289 -3.37 1.24 22.28
C LYS A 289 -2.69 -0.12 22.11
N GLU A 290 -2.76 -0.71 20.92
CA GLU A 290 -2.21 -2.04 20.64
C GLU A 290 -0.69 -2.03 20.49
N PHE A 291 -0.15 -1.08 19.73
CA PHE A 291 1.26 -1.08 19.33
C PHE A 291 2.12 -0.03 20.05
N GLY A 292 1.50 0.90 20.78
CA GLY A 292 2.23 1.96 21.51
C GLY A 292 3.13 2.77 20.58
N ASP A 293 4.37 3.02 21.03
CA ASP A 293 5.37 3.81 20.29
C ASP A 293 5.85 3.17 18.96
N LYS A 294 5.51 1.90 18.75
CA LYS A 294 5.79 1.21 17.50
C LYS A 294 4.79 1.57 16.38
N TYR A 295 3.64 2.13 16.74
CA TYR A 295 2.64 2.59 15.77
C TYR A 295 2.96 4.00 15.32
N ARG A 296 3.47 4.13 14.09
CA ARG A 296 4.02 5.39 13.62
C ARG A 296 3.32 5.99 12.41
N TRP A 297 2.62 5.17 11.61
CA TRP A 297 2.10 5.62 10.33
C TRP A 297 0.65 5.22 10.06
N PRO A 298 -0.31 6.04 10.53
CA PRO A 298 -1.74 5.69 10.51
C PRO A 298 -2.32 5.35 9.14
N VAL A 299 -2.00 6.12 8.08
CA VAL A 299 -2.55 5.88 6.74
C VAL A 299 -2.10 4.56 6.16
N VAL A 300 -0.84 4.19 6.36
CA VAL A 300 -0.27 2.94 5.86
C VAL A 300 -0.87 1.74 6.59
N ALA A 301 -0.98 1.84 7.92
CA ALA A 301 -1.59 0.80 8.74
C ALA A 301 -3.09 0.63 8.43
N ALA A 302 -3.83 1.73 8.18
CA ALA A 302 -5.24 1.67 7.81
C ALA A 302 -5.47 0.90 6.51
N LEU A 303 -4.63 1.10 5.49
CA LEU A 303 -4.73 0.38 4.22
C LEU A 303 -4.33 -1.08 4.35
N GLY A 304 -3.31 -1.40 5.14
CA GLY A 304 -2.96 -2.79 5.48
C GLY A 304 -4.09 -3.50 6.24
N TYR A 305 -4.73 -2.80 7.16
CA TYR A 305 -5.87 -3.29 7.92
C TYR A 305 -7.08 -3.55 7.03
N ASP A 306 -7.47 -2.59 6.18
CA ASP A 306 -8.61 -2.75 5.27
C ASP A 306 -8.34 -3.83 4.22
N GLY A 307 -7.16 -3.88 3.62
CA GLY A 307 -6.78 -4.92 2.66
C GLY A 307 -6.85 -6.32 3.27
N MET A 308 -6.36 -6.48 4.50
CA MET A 308 -6.46 -7.77 5.20
C MET A 308 -7.91 -8.13 5.55
N ARG A 309 -8.73 -7.18 5.99
CA ARG A 309 -10.15 -7.43 6.28
C ARG A 309 -10.95 -7.86 5.04
N ILE A 310 -10.63 -7.30 3.87
CA ILE A 310 -11.20 -7.77 2.60
C ILE A 310 -10.83 -9.22 2.35
N LEU A 311 -9.56 -9.59 2.53
CA LEU A 311 -9.10 -10.98 2.39
C LEU A 311 -9.78 -11.93 3.39
N LEU A 312 -9.92 -11.53 4.65
CA LEU A 312 -10.58 -12.32 5.69
C LEU A 312 -12.07 -12.53 5.38
N GLN A 313 -12.78 -11.48 4.95
CA GLN A 313 -14.17 -11.58 4.52
C GLN A 313 -14.32 -12.50 3.31
N ALA A 314 -13.42 -12.43 2.35
CA ALA A 314 -13.40 -13.29 1.19
C ALA A 314 -13.08 -14.75 1.56
N ALA A 315 -12.16 -14.97 2.50
CA ALA A 315 -11.80 -16.29 3.01
C ALA A 315 -13.00 -16.98 3.70
N ASP A 316 -13.80 -16.25 4.49
CA ASP A 316 -15.02 -16.79 5.10
C ASP A 316 -16.05 -17.26 4.07
N GLN A 317 -16.06 -16.69 2.88
CA GLN A 317 -16.97 -17.06 1.79
C GLN A 317 -16.43 -18.19 0.92
N ALA A 318 -15.13 -18.18 0.63
CA ALA A 318 -14.48 -18.98 -0.41
C ALA A 318 -13.66 -20.17 0.13
N GLY A 319 -13.23 -20.12 1.40
CA GLY A 319 -12.24 -21.07 1.93
C GLY A 319 -10.84 -20.83 1.37
N ALA A 320 -10.01 -21.91 1.32
CA ALA A 320 -8.60 -21.83 0.92
C ALA A 320 -8.37 -21.87 -0.60
N ASP A 321 -9.38 -22.11 -1.42
CA ASP A 321 -9.23 -22.18 -2.89
C ASP A 321 -8.89 -20.80 -3.47
N PRO A 322 -7.69 -20.62 -4.09
CA PRO A 322 -7.25 -19.31 -4.56
C PRO A 322 -8.16 -18.70 -5.64
N THR A 323 -8.78 -19.53 -6.49
CA THR A 323 -9.65 -19.05 -7.57
C THR A 323 -10.99 -18.53 -7.02
N LYS A 324 -11.57 -19.26 -6.05
CA LYS A 324 -12.77 -18.83 -5.36
C LYS A 324 -12.48 -17.59 -4.50
N LEU A 325 -11.33 -17.57 -3.83
CA LEU A 325 -10.89 -16.44 -3.01
C LEU A 325 -10.71 -15.18 -3.87
N ARG A 326 -10.07 -15.30 -5.04
CA ARG A 326 -9.96 -14.21 -6.02
C ARG A 326 -11.33 -13.64 -6.40
N LYS A 327 -12.30 -14.52 -6.69
CA LYS A 327 -13.66 -14.10 -7.04
C LYS A 327 -14.37 -13.41 -5.88
N ALA A 328 -14.24 -13.94 -4.67
CA ALA A 328 -14.84 -13.34 -3.47
C ALA A 328 -14.22 -11.97 -3.12
N ILE A 329 -12.92 -11.76 -3.39
CA ILE A 329 -12.27 -10.44 -3.27
C ILE A 329 -12.91 -9.45 -4.25
N GLU A 330 -13.04 -9.81 -5.53
CA GLU A 330 -13.64 -8.94 -6.55
C GLU A 330 -15.11 -8.60 -6.25
N ASP A 331 -15.86 -9.55 -5.67
CA ASP A 331 -17.28 -9.38 -5.34
C ASP A 331 -17.51 -8.68 -3.99
N THR A 332 -16.46 -8.25 -3.30
CA THR A 332 -16.59 -7.56 -2.01
C THR A 332 -17.57 -6.40 -2.12
N SER A 333 -18.58 -6.38 -1.24
CA SER A 333 -19.59 -5.33 -1.18
C SER A 333 -20.03 -5.08 0.27
N GLY A 334 -20.58 -3.89 0.54
CA GLY A 334 -20.97 -3.48 1.89
C GLY A 334 -19.79 -3.36 2.85
N PHE A 335 -18.56 -3.23 2.33
CA PHE A 335 -17.36 -3.13 3.14
C PHE A 335 -17.35 -1.84 3.96
N LYS A 336 -17.00 -1.94 5.24
CA LYS A 336 -16.91 -0.80 6.17
C LYS A 336 -15.44 -0.51 6.46
N ALA A 337 -14.84 0.31 5.61
CA ALA A 337 -13.44 0.70 5.74
C ALA A 337 -13.19 1.66 6.89
N VAL A 338 -11.94 1.70 7.34
CA VAL A 338 -11.39 2.75 8.21
C VAL A 338 -10.63 3.80 7.41
N SER A 339 -10.14 3.43 6.22
CA SER A 339 -9.55 4.33 5.22
C SER A 339 -10.62 4.89 4.27
N GLY A 340 -10.20 5.56 3.18
CA GLY A 340 -11.07 6.00 2.10
C GLY A 340 -11.63 4.89 1.19
N THR A 341 -11.36 3.61 1.48
CA THR A 341 -11.84 2.48 0.67
C THR A 341 -13.36 2.45 0.57
N PRO A 342 -13.97 2.42 -0.64
CA PRO A 342 -15.41 2.41 -0.82
C PRO A 342 -16.05 1.09 -0.38
N ALA A 343 -17.36 1.11 -0.19
CA ALA A 343 -18.12 -0.08 0.21
C ALA A 343 -18.07 -1.23 -0.82
N LYS A 344 -17.82 -0.93 -2.07
CA LYS A 344 -17.54 -1.88 -3.16
C LYS A 344 -16.20 -1.50 -3.80
N PRO A 345 -15.08 -1.99 -3.26
CA PRO A 345 -13.76 -1.52 -3.67
C PRO A 345 -13.34 -2.01 -5.07
N PHE A 346 -13.82 -3.17 -5.50
CA PHE A 346 -13.32 -3.80 -6.73
C PHE A 346 -14.43 -4.09 -7.73
N SER A 347 -14.03 -4.22 -8.99
CA SER A 347 -14.86 -4.67 -10.10
C SER A 347 -14.01 -5.42 -11.13
N PRO A 348 -14.60 -6.13 -12.11
CA PRO A 348 -13.81 -6.78 -13.18
C PRO A 348 -12.93 -5.84 -14.02
N LYS A 349 -13.16 -4.52 -13.93
CA LYS A 349 -12.42 -3.49 -14.68
C LYS A 349 -11.54 -2.60 -13.81
N ASP A 350 -11.62 -2.79 -12.48
CA ASP A 350 -10.85 -1.99 -11.53
C ASP A 350 -10.54 -2.82 -10.28
N HIS A 351 -9.25 -3.00 -10.00
CA HIS A 351 -8.75 -3.73 -8.84
C HIS A 351 -8.03 -2.81 -7.83
N GLU A 352 -8.40 -1.53 -7.81
CA GLU A 352 -7.92 -0.54 -6.85
C GLU A 352 -8.90 -0.41 -5.68
N CYS A 353 -8.38 -0.43 -4.44
CA CYS A 353 -9.24 -0.21 -3.27
C CYS A 353 -9.51 1.27 -2.95
N LEU A 354 -8.87 2.19 -3.66
CA LEU A 354 -9.04 3.63 -3.49
C LEU A 354 -9.32 4.29 -4.83
N ASP A 355 -10.32 5.16 -4.85
CA ASP A 355 -10.57 6.05 -5.97
C ASP A 355 -9.74 7.33 -5.88
N GLN A 356 -9.59 8.04 -6.99
CA GLN A 356 -8.87 9.32 -7.04
C GLN A 356 -9.46 10.35 -6.05
N GLU A 357 -10.76 10.34 -5.83
CA GLU A 357 -11.47 11.26 -4.91
C GLU A 357 -11.07 11.05 -3.44
N ASN A 358 -10.54 9.87 -3.09
CA ASN A 358 -10.06 9.57 -1.74
C ASN A 358 -8.62 10.04 -1.49
N VAL A 359 -7.93 10.50 -2.53
CA VAL A 359 -6.56 11.02 -2.41
C VAL A 359 -6.60 12.54 -2.33
N PHE A 360 -5.98 13.09 -1.30
CA PHE A 360 -5.85 14.53 -1.07
C PHE A 360 -4.39 14.89 -0.73
N LEU A 361 -4.07 16.18 -0.72
CA LEU A 361 -2.76 16.65 -0.29
C LEU A 361 -2.74 16.91 1.21
N GLY A 362 -1.74 16.36 1.88
CA GLY A 362 -1.34 16.71 3.24
C GLY A 362 -0.13 17.63 3.25
N VAL A 363 0.09 18.29 4.38
CA VAL A 363 1.26 19.14 4.61
C VAL A 363 1.72 19.01 6.06
N TRP A 364 3.03 18.96 6.28
CA TRP A 364 3.59 19.05 7.62
C TRP A 364 3.39 20.46 8.19
N ARG A 365 2.74 20.57 9.36
CA ARG A 365 2.52 21.78 10.15
C ARG A 365 2.67 21.47 11.63
N ASN A 366 3.62 22.14 12.28
CA ASN A 366 3.85 22.00 13.73
C ASN A 366 3.98 20.54 14.18
N GLY A 367 4.77 19.74 13.45
CA GLY A 367 5.04 18.35 13.77
C GLY A 367 3.89 17.37 13.48
N ARG A 368 2.88 17.78 12.70
CA ARG A 368 1.74 16.93 12.28
C ARG A 368 1.45 17.08 10.80
N VAL A 369 0.98 16.00 10.17
CA VAL A 369 0.43 16.07 8.82
C VAL A 369 -1.04 16.49 8.93
N VAL A 370 -1.37 17.60 8.29
CA VAL A 370 -2.75 18.12 8.20
C VAL A 370 -3.16 18.24 6.74
N LYS A 371 -4.45 18.27 6.46
CA LYS A 371 -4.96 18.45 5.10
C LYS A 371 -4.53 19.83 4.56
N LEU A 372 -3.93 19.86 3.38
CA LEU A 372 -3.57 21.09 2.69
C LEU A 372 -4.85 21.78 2.21
N GLN A 373 -4.99 23.06 2.57
CA GLN A 373 -6.11 23.93 2.16
C GLN A 373 -5.80 24.66 0.85
#